data_1d1440ccd701b8e58205f17bcd6acb6c
#
_entry.id   1d1440ccd701b8e58205f17bcd6acb6c
#
_cell.length_a   1.000
_cell.length_b   1.000
_cell.length_c   1.000
_cell.angle_alpha   90.00
_cell.angle_beta   90.00
_cell.angle_gamma   90.00
#
_symmetry.space_group_name_H-M   'P 1'
#
loop_
_entity.id
_entity.type
_entity.pdbx_description
1 polymer ?
#
loop_
_entity_poly.entity_id
_entity_poly.type
_entity_poly.pdbx_seq_one_letter_code
_entity_poly.pdbx_strand_id
1 'polypeptide(L)'
;MKLFTLLAICIMVYILQNAAFAVTVRDVTYSTRNAGKVVFRHADHINRKGLANDCRACHDDIFSLKQKKRFVMADMEKGKSCGACHDREKAFSLDECSRCHPTRDKTYNIAATGPTRFSHNTHLASSPDCRVCHPSLFVAGPNKRFTMAEMKKGKSCGACHNGSKAFGIDRCVTCHPVKEKTFKVKETGPTHFSHKIHIEISECVDCHPKLYAPNHKNRRVGMAAMEKGQSCGACHNSRKAFSIKECTKCHPVRQLQFEEKSAGNVVFSHLFHNGMYGCVECHTRFYKTTRSTVRVSMQEMETGKSCGGCHDGKTAFSVKEKCEACHKMQ
;
A
#
# COMPACT_ATOMS: atom_id res chain seq x y z
N MET A 1 -69.68 35.32 31.83
CA MET A 1 -69.00 35.24 30.52
C MET A 1 -67.85 36.25 30.32
N LYS A 2 -67.97 37.50 30.65
CA LYS A 2 -66.94 38.54 30.44
C LYS A 2 -65.60 38.32 31.23
N LEU A 3 -65.69 37.72 32.44
CA LEU A 3 -64.48 37.47 33.26
C LEU A 3 -63.63 36.33 32.78
N PHE A 4 -64.26 35.28 32.22
CA PHE A 4 -63.55 34.13 31.63
C PHE A 4 -62.81 34.49 30.33
N THR A 5 -63.39 35.39 29.54
CA THR A 5 -62.75 35.88 28.30
C THR A 5 -61.54 36.77 28.58
N LEU A 6 -61.59 37.61 29.60
CA LEU A 6 -60.46 38.43 30.03
C LEU A 6 -59.29 37.58 30.55
N LEU A 7 -59.57 36.57 31.35
CA LEU A 7 -58.56 35.65 31.88
C LEU A 7 -57.91 34.86 30.78
N ALA A 8 -58.66 34.37 29.78
CA ALA A 8 -58.07 33.63 28.62
C ALA A 8 -57.24 34.54 27.76
N ILE A 9 -57.57 35.81 27.56
CA ILE A 9 -56.78 36.77 26.81
C ILE A 9 -55.47 37.09 27.57
N CYS A 10 -55.51 37.30 28.92
CA CYS A 10 -54.32 37.52 29.71
C CYS A 10 -53.36 36.34 29.70
N ILE A 11 -53.87 35.09 29.77
CA ILE A 11 -53.02 33.87 29.66
C ILE A 11 -52.41 33.76 28.26
N MET A 12 -53.16 34.03 27.21
CA MET A 12 -52.67 33.99 25.85
C MET A 12 -51.60 35.07 25.59
N VAL A 13 -51.78 36.27 26.12
CA VAL A 13 -50.77 37.34 26.04
C VAL A 13 -49.50 36.97 26.85
N TYR A 14 -49.66 36.34 28.00
CA TYR A 14 -48.55 35.88 28.82
C TYR A 14 -47.74 34.74 28.16
N ILE A 15 -48.43 33.84 27.46
CA ILE A 15 -47.77 32.75 26.69
C ILE A 15 -47.04 33.34 25.47
N LEU A 16 -47.60 34.34 24.80
CA LEU A 16 -46.98 34.98 23.64
C LEU A 16 -45.77 35.83 24.02
N GLN A 17 -45.73 36.39 25.23
CA GLN A 17 -44.57 37.17 25.71
C GLN A 17 -43.35 36.29 26.09
N ASN A 18 -43.57 35.00 26.36
CA ASN A 18 -42.50 34.05 26.69
C ASN A 18 -42.04 33.19 25.52
N ALA A 19 -42.49 33.45 24.32
CA ALA A 19 -41.90 32.84 23.12
C ALA A 19 -40.50 33.43 22.91
N ALA A 20 -39.53 32.92 23.63
CA ALA A 20 -38.10 33.20 23.37
C ALA A 20 -37.79 32.68 21.97
N PHE A 21 -37.65 33.58 21.01
CA PHE A 21 -37.09 33.24 19.70
C PHE A 21 -35.68 32.76 19.92
N ALA A 22 -35.50 31.45 19.94
CA ALA A 22 -34.16 30.87 19.96
C ALA A 22 -33.47 31.22 18.64
N VAL A 23 -32.54 32.15 18.70
CA VAL A 23 -31.68 32.47 17.56
C VAL A 23 -30.81 31.27 17.27
N THR A 24 -31.11 30.53 16.21
CA THR A 24 -30.33 29.40 15.76
C THR A 24 -29.11 29.91 15.02
N VAL A 25 -27.94 29.90 15.67
CA VAL A 25 -26.69 30.26 15.05
C VAL A 25 -26.04 29.02 14.41
N ARG A 26 -25.56 29.16 13.18
CA ARG A 26 -24.92 28.08 12.43
C ARG A 26 -23.43 28.16 12.57
N ASP A 27 -22.78 26.99 12.61
CA ASP A 27 -21.32 26.88 12.53
C ASP A 27 -20.79 27.43 11.21
N VAL A 28 -19.64 28.07 11.26
CA VAL A 28 -18.99 28.65 10.09
C VAL A 28 -17.78 27.81 9.71
N THR A 29 -17.75 27.38 8.46
CA THR A 29 -16.59 26.64 7.92
C THR A 29 -15.74 27.55 7.06
N TYR A 30 -14.50 27.73 7.47
CA TYR A 30 -13.49 28.45 6.71
C TYR A 30 -12.65 27.45 5.90
N SER A 31 -12.71 27.55 4.58
CA SER A 31 -11.80 26.82 3.69
C SER A 31 -10.50 27.54 3.62
N THR A 32 -9.45 26.98 4.23
CA THR A 32 -8.10 27.52 4.12
C THR A 32 -7.50 27.15 2.76
N ARG A 33 -6.48 27.90 2.33
CA ARG A 33 -5.83 27.62 1.05
C ARG A 33 -5.20 26.22 1.02
N ASN A 34 -4.56 25.80 2.10
CA ASN A 34 -3.73 24.59 2.12
C ASN A 34 -3.91 23.73 3.38
N ALA A 35 -4.43 24.27 4.47
CA ALA A 35 -4.44 23.62 5.78
C ALA A 35 -5.82 22.98 6.15
N GLY A 36 -6.61 22.65 5.14
CA GLY A 36 -7.92 22.02 5.35
C GLY A 36 -9.02 23.02 5.73
N LYS A 37 -10.11 22.48 6.25
CA LYS A 37 -11.27 23.29 6.69
C LYS A 37 -11.17 23.53 8.19
N VAL A 38 -11.32 24.77 8.60
CA VAL A 38 -11.47 25.18 10.01
C VAL A 38 -12.93 25.40 10.29
N VAL A 39 -13.46 24.77 11.30
CA VAL A 39 -14.86 24.91 11.72
C VAL A 39 -14.91 25.80 12.96
N PHE A 40 -15.54 26.94 12.84
CA PHE A 40 -15.87 27.81 13.96
C PHE A 40 -17.26 27.44 14.47
N ARG A 41 -17.33 27.00 15.72
CA ARG A 41 -18.58 26.61 16.36
C ARG A 41 -19.07 27.75 17.24
N HIS A 42 -20.15 28.36 16.84
CA HIS A 42 -20.75 29.46 17.62
C HIS A 42 -21.10 29.02 19.03
N ALA A 43 -21.68 27.84 19.19
CA ALA A 43 -22.09 27.34 20.51
C ALA A 43 -20.91 27.26 21.50
N ASP A 44 -19.73 26.89 21.04
CA ASP A 44 -18.53 26.79 21.87
C ASP A 44 -18.02 28.18 22.34
N HIS A 45 -18.39 29.24 21.64
CA HIS A 45 -17.97 30.61 21.93
C HIS A 45 -19.02 31.39 22.72
N ILE A 46 -20.29 31.40 22.28
CA ILE A 46 -21.34 32.19 22.91
C ILE A 46 -21.69 31.72 24.32
N ASN A 47 -21.46 30.44 24.62
CA ASN A 47 -21.68 29.87 25.97
C ASN A 47 -20.53 30.10 26.94
N ARG A 48 -19.44 30.75 26.52
CA ARG A 48 -18.29 31.03 27.37
C ARG A 48 -18.57 32.13 28.37
N LYS A 49 -18.07 31.97 29.59
CA LYS A 49 -18.11 33.02 30.63
C LYS A 49 -17.48 34.32 30.10
N GLY A 50 -18.19 35.43 30.20
CA GLY A 50 -17.75 36.73 29.71
C GLY A 50 -18.22 37.08 28.27
N LEU A 51 -18.75 36.10 27.50
CA LEU A 51 -19.37 36.38 26.19
C LEU A 51 -20.90 36.18 26.19
N ALA A 52 -21.42 35.36 27.07
CA ALA A 52 -22.84 35.17 27.44
C ALA A 52 -23.88 35.70 26.45
N ASN A 53 -23.88 35.19 25.23
CA ASN A 53 -24.80 35.62 24.13
C ASN A 53 -24.61 37.06 23.63
N ASP A 54 -23.52 37.74 23.98
CA ASP A 54 -23.18 39.03 23.41
C ASP A 54 -22.65 38.90 21.98
N CYS A 55 -23.52 38.95 21.00
CA CYS A 55 -23.19 38.91 19.59
C CYS A 55 -22.28 40.04 19.14
N ARG A 56 -22.39 41.23 19.79
CA ARG A 56 -21.65 42.41 19.44
C ARG A 56 -20.17 42.30 19.80
N ALA A 57 -19.83 41.57 20.85
CA ALA A 57 -18.43 41.32 21.23
C ALA A 57 -17.57 40.78 20.05
N CYS A 58 -18.22 40.17 19.08
CA CYS A 58 -17.53 39.66 17.90
C CYS A 58 -17.91 40.41 16.62
N HIS A 59 -19.18 40.79 16.47
CA HIS A 59 -19.72 41.24 15.17
C HIS A 59 -19.64 42.74 14.94
N ASP A 60 -19.30 43.56 15.95
CA ASP A 60 -19.09 44.98 15.76
C ASP A 60 -17.69 45.28 15.17
N ASP A 61 -16.62 44.77 15.79
CA ASP A 61 -15.25 45.15 15.43
C ASP A 61 -14.41 44.06 14.82
N ILE A 62 -14.66 42.78 15.15
CA ILE A 62 -13.81 41.67 14.75
C ILE A 62 -14.28 41.00 13.43
N PHE A 63 -15.59 40.70 13.36
CA PHE A 63 -16.20 39.98 12.22
C PHE A 63 -17.44 40.73 11.74
N SER A 64 -17.31 41.46 10.65
CA SER A 64 -18.47 42.11 10.04
C SER A 64 -19.45 41.11 9.43
N LEU A 65 -20.73 41.26 9.74
CA LEU A 65 -21.80 40.49 9.10
C LEU A 65 -22.02 40.89 7.63
N LYS A 66 -21.58 42.08 7.26
CA LYS A 66 -21.79 42.64 5.90
C LYS A 66 -20.63 42.33 4.95
N GLN A 67 -19.40 42.22 5.48
CA GLN A 67 -18.20 42.04 4.66
C GLN A 67 -17.44 40.77 5.05
N LYS A 68 -17.28 39.86 4.10
CA LYS A 68 -16.47 38.65 4.27
C LYS A 68 -14.99 38.97 4.00
N LYS A 69 -14.28 39.43 5.00
CA LYS A 69 -12.82 39.63 4.91
C LYS A 69 -12.09 38.31 5.17
N ARG A 70 -11.09 38.02 4.33
CA ARG A 70 -10.19 36.90 4.57
C ARG A 70 -9.00 37.35 5.39
N PHE A 71 -8.68 36.59 6.42
CA PHE A 71 -7.51 36.81 7.26
C PHE A 71 -6.54 35.66 7.07
N VAL A 72 -5.24 35.93 7.09
CA VAL A 72 -4.17 34.94 7.11
C VAL A 72 -3.60 34.81 8.52
N MET A 73 -2.83 33.78 8.80
CA MET A 73 -2.25 33.54 10.12
C MET A 73 -1.46 34.76 10.62
N ALA A 74 -0.68 35.41 9.76
CA ALA A 74 0.07 36.62 10.10
C ALA A 74 -0.82 37.82 10.52
N ASP A 75 -2.08 37.88 10.07
CA ASP A 75 -3.04 38.86 10.57
C ASP A 75 -3.55 38.49 11.96
N MET A 76 -3.78 37.21 12.19
CA MET A 76 -4.23 36.68 13.49
C MET A 76 -3.16 36.85 14.56
N GLU A 77 -1.89 36.61 14.23
CA GLU A 77 -0.73 36.88 15.10
C GLU A 77 -0.60 38.37 15.50
N LYS A 78 -1.17 39.27 14.70
CA LYS A 78 -1.28 40.69 15.01
C LYS A 78 -2.58 41.10 15.73
N GLY A 79 -3.27 40.13 16.33
CA GLY A 79 -4.50 40.34 17.09
C GLY A 79 -5.76 40.56 16.25
N LYS A 80 -5.77 40.23 14.95
CA LYS A 80 -6.98 40.34 14.12
C LYS A 80 -7.72 39.04 14.08
N SER A 81 -9.02 39.08 13.77
CA SER A 81 -9.87 37.87 13.62
C SER A 81 -9.79 36.97 14.86
N CYS A 82 -9.58 35.69 14.72
CA CYS A 82 -9.46 34.75 15.84
C CYS A 82 -8.37 35.14 16.84
N GLY A 83 -7.29 35.79 16.36
CA GLY A 83 -6.18 36.26 17.20
C GLY A 83 -6.53 37.39 18.17
N ALA A 84 -7.69 38.05 18.02
CA ALA A 84 -8.19 39.04 18.97
C ALA A 84 -8.47 38.47 20.38
N CYS A 85 -8.69 37.13 20.43
CA CYS A 85 -8.97 36.43 21.68
C CYS A 85 -8.05 35.25 21.91
N HIS A 86 -7.57 34.56 20.83
CA HIS A 86 -6.65 33.44 20.94
C HIS A 86 -5.20 33.88 21.07
N ASP A 87 -4.92 34.59 22.19
CA ASP A 87 -3.66 35.26 22.51
C ASP A 87 -2.92 34.65 23.71
N ARG A 88 -3.40 33.53 24.28
CA ARG A 88 -3.02 32.86 25.53
C ARG A 88 -3.62 33.46 26.81
N GLU A 89 -4.06 34.69 26.80
CA GLU A 89 -4.67 35.32 27.99
C GLU A 89 -6.17 35.10 28.03
N LYS A 90 -6.85 35.40 26.92
CA LYS A 90 -8.31 35.29 26.83
C LYS A 90 -8.75 33.87 26.43
N ALA A 91 -7.96 33.22 25.55
CA ALA A 91 -8.21 31.87 25.10
C ALA A 91 -6.89 31.17 24.78
N PHE A 92 -6.98 29.86 24.38
CA PHE A 92 -5.79 29.09 23.97
C PHE A 92 -5.04 29.79 22.83
N SER A 93 -3.73 29.62 22.81
CA SER A 93 -2.85 30.27 21.83
C SER A 93 -3.08 29.77 20.40
N LEU A 94 -2.82 30.69 19.44
CA LEU A 94 -2.70 30.33 18.02
C LEU A 94 -1.58 29.31 17.74
N ASP A 95 -0.65 29.08 18.67
CA ASP A 95 0.40 28.07 18.58
C ASP A 95 -0.14 26.65 18.71
N GLU A 96 -1.33 26.49 19.27
CA GLU A 96 -2.02 25.21 19.36
C GLU A 96 -2.72 24.87 18.04
N CYS A 97 -1.96 24.74 16.97
CA CYS A 97 -2.42 24.65 15.58
C CYS A 97 -3.52 23.59 15.35
N SER A 98 -3.40 22.44 16.00
CA SER A 98 -4.33 21.32 15.86
C SER A 98 -5.73 21.58 16.42
N ARG A 99 -5.88 22.60 17.26
CA ARG A 99 -7.19 23.03 17.76
C ARG A 99 -8.10 23.55 16.64
N CYS A 100 -7.49 24.16 15.63
CA CYS A 100 -8.20 24.73 14.49
C CYS A 100 -7.96 23.95 13.20
N HIS A 101 -6.73 23.48 12.98
CA HIS A 101 -6.34 22.77 11.77
C HIS A 101 -6.34 21.26 12.00
N PRO A 102 -7.19 20.48 11.29
CA PRO A 102 -7.20 19.04 11.45
C PRO A 102 -5.94 18.43 10.91
N THR A 103 -5.25 17.64 11.73
CA THR A 103 -4.13 16.81 11.30
C THR A 103 -4.67 15.51 10.73
N ARG A 104 -4.22 15.13 9.54
CA ARG A 104 -4.59 13.86 8.89
C ARG A 104 -3.36 13.15 8.38
N ASP A 105 -3.36 11.84 8.50
CA ASP A 105 -2.32 11.01 7.90
C ASP A 105 -2.30 11.19 6.38
N LYS A 106 -1.12 11.14 5.81
CA LYS A 106 -0.89 11.33 4.39
C LYS A 106 -0.40 10.06 3.73
N THR A 107 -1.04 9.68 2.63
CA THR A 107 -0.56 8.59 1.78
C THR A 107 0.04 9.17 0.52
N TYR A 108 1.30 8.83 0.27
CA TYR A 108 2.01 9.18 -0.96
C TYR A 108 1.96 7.96 -1.89
N ASN A 109 1.20 8.06 -2.95
CA ASN A 109 1.14 7.01 -3.97
C ASN A 109 2.37 7.12 -4.88
N ILE A 110 3.30 6.20 -4.71
CA ILE A 110 4.55 6.14 -5.46
C ILE A 110 4.43 4.99 -6.47
N ALA A 111 4.41 5.33 -7.76
CA ALA A 111 4.21 4.35 -8.83
C ALA A 111 5.25 3.23 -8.82
N ALA A 112 6.47 3.53 -8.40
CA ALA A 112 7.58 2.58 -8.39
C ALA A 112 7.50 1.58 -7.23
N THR A 113 7.16 2.03 -6.01
CA THR A 113 7.31 1.23 -4.79
C THR A 113 5.98 0.99 -4.06
N GLY A 114 4.88 1.53 -4.58
CA GLY A 114 3.58 1.47 -3.90
C GLY A 114 3.39 2.61 -2.90
N PRO A 115 2.30 2.57 -2.11
CA PRO A 115 1.94 3.66 -1.21
C PRO A 115 2.87 3.72 0.00
N THR A 116 3.36 4.92 0.29
CA THR A 116 4.08 5.25 1.52
C THR A 116 3.15 6.06 2.42
N ARG A 117 2.98 5.64 3.66
CA ARG A 117 2.15 6.32 4.66
C ARG A 117 3.01 7.21 5.56
N PHE A 118 2.54 8.42 5.77
CA PHE A 118 3.05 9.35 6.75
C PHE A 118 1.97 9.56 7.81
N SER A 119 2.29 9.30 9.06
CA SER A 119 1.37 9.53 10.18
C SER A 119 1.78 10.77 10.95
N HIS A 120 0.90 11.77 11.00
CA HIS A 120 1.10 12.95 11.87
C HIS A 120 1.16 12.54 13.34
N ASN A 121 0.32 11.61 13.78
CA ASN A 121 0.30 11.19 15.19
C ASN A 121 1.66 10.64 15.64
N THR A 122 2.28 9.77 14.83
CA THR A 122 3.60 9.21 15.14
C THR A 122 4.68 10.29 15.22
N HIS A 123 4.65 11.26 14.30
CA HIS A 123 5.65 12.34 14.26
C HIS A 123 5.43 13.37 15.37
N LEU A 124 4.18 13.71 15.67
CA LEU A 124 3.84 14.65 16.75
C LEU A 124 4.17 14.09 18.14
N ALA A 125 4.16 12.78 18.32
CA ALA A 125 4.62 12.14 19.55
C ALA A 125 6.11 12.39 19.83
N SER A 126 6.91 12.51 18.77
CA SER A 126 8.36 12.77 18.87
C SER A 126 8.73 14.25 18.70
N SER A 127 7.90 15.02 17.99
CA SER A 127 8.12 16.42 17.69
C SER A 127 6.78 17.15 17.64
N PRO A 128 6.29 17.62 18.81
CA PRO A 128 4.94 18.20 18.92
C PRO A 128 4.78 19.58 18.27
N ASP A 129 5.88 20.28 17.99
CA ASP A 129 5.82 21.57 17.33
C ASP A 129 5.66 21.45 15.81
N CYS A 130 4.52 21.91 15.31
CA CYS A 130 4.19 21.90 13.89
C CYS A 130 5.20 22.69 13.03
N ARG A 131 5.84 23.72 13.60
CA ARG A 131 6.78 24.60 12.91
C ARG A 131 8.11 23.92 12.56
N VAL A 132 8.45 22.84 13.22
CA VAL A 132 9.63 22.02 12.87
C VAL A 132 9.54 21.51 11.43
N CYS A 133 8.31 21.27 10.97
CA CYS A 133 8.05 20.77 9.61
C CYS A 133 7.42 21.84 8.71
N HIS A 134 6.53 22.67 9.24
CA HIS A 134 5.75 23.65 8.47
C HIS A 134 6.18 25.10 8.77
N PRO A 135 6.31 25.98 7.76
CA PRO A 135 6.19 25.74 6.32
C PRO A 135 7.52 25.37 5.64
N SER A 136 8.62 25.27 6.39
CA SER A 136 9.99 25.19 5.83
C SER A 136 10.27 23.93 5.04
N LEU A 137 10.00 22.74 5.61
CA LEU A 137 10.21 21.47 4.94
C LEU A 137 9.00 21.09 4.08
N PHE A 138 7.80 21.35 4.60
CA PHE A 138 6.54 21.03 3.95
C PHE A 138 5.55 22.18 4.09
N VAL A 139 4.95 22.59 3.00
CA VAL A 139 3.77 23.46 3.09
C VAL A 139 2.55 22.62 3.50
N ALA A 140 1.63 23.24 4.23
CA ALA A 140 0.34 22.59 4.49
C ALA A 140 -0.45 22.55 3.18
N GLY A 141 -0.49 21.38 2.52
CA GLY A 141 -1.15 21.20 1.23
C GLY A 141 -0.31 20.39 0.23
N PRO A 142 -0.47 20.63 -1.07
CA PRO A 142 0.33 19.95 -2.10
C PRO A 142 1.80 20.33 -2.00
N ASN A 143 2.66 19.36 -1.85
CA ASN A 143 4.10 19.53 -1.80
C ASN A 143 4.77 19.03 -3.07
N LYS A 144 5.92 19.59 -3.42
CA LYS A 144 6.80 19.04 -4.45
C LYS A 144 7.18 17.60 -4.10
N ARG A 145 7.25 16.74 -5.09
CA ARG A 145 7.79 15.37 -4.92
C ARG A 145 9.32 15.45 -4.89
N PHE A 146 9.91 14.74 -3.96
CA PHE A 146 11.35 14.61 -3.82
C PHE A 146 11.77 13.18 -4.16
N THR A 147 12.89 13.06 -4.84
CA THR A 147 13.53 11.77 -5.13
C THR A 147 14.32 11.27 -3.91
N MET A 148 14.62 9.98 -3.87
CA MET A 148 15.50 9.42 -2.83
C MET A 148 16.88 10.09 -2.82
N ALA A 149 17.41 10.46 -3.99
CA ALA A 149 18.68 11.20 -4.09
C ALA A 149 18.61 12.60 -3.45
N GLU A 150 17.48 13.30 -3.58
CA GLU A 150 17.28 14.59 -2.90
C GLU A 150 17.09 14.40 -1.39
N MET A 151 16.41 13.33 -0.96
CA MET A 151 16.26 12.99 0.45
C MET A 151 17.61 12.65 1.09
N LYS A 152 18.51 11.95 0.39
CA LYS A 152 19.89 11.72 0.84
C LYS A 152 20.67 13.02 1.05
N LYS A 153 20.32 14.10 0.34
CA LYS A 153 20.87 15.43 0.52
C LYS A 153 20.14 16.27 1.59
N GLY A 154 19.37 15.63 2.48
CA GLY A 154 18.67 16.28 3.59
C GLY A 154 17.39 17.02 3.21
N LYS A 155 16.80 16.78 2.02
CA LYS A 155 15.51 17.39 1.66
C LYS A 155 14.34 16.52 2.11
N SER A 156 13.18 17.12 2.36
CA SER A 156 11.95 16.43 2.72
C SER A 156 12.17 15.50 3.93
N CYS A 157 11.71 14.26 3.87
CA CYS A 157 11.87 13.27 4.95
C CYS A 157 13.34 13.10 5.39
N GLY A 158 14.29 13.24 4.46
CA GLY A 158 15.73 13.11 4.72
C GLY A 158 16.32 14.20 5.63
N ALA A 159 15.58 15.30 5.88
CA ALA A 159 16.02 16.33 6.83
C ALA A 159 16.12 15.82 8.28
N CYS A 160 15.30 14.80 8.60
CA CYS A 160 15.29 14.15 9.91
C CYS A 160 15.67 12.67 9.82
N HIS A 161 15.24 11.96 8.77
CA HIS A 161 15.56 10.56 8.55
C HIS A 161 16.97 10.42 7.93
N ASN A 162 17.98 10.76 8.70
CA ASN A 162 19.39 10.80 8.29
C ASN A 162 20.30 9.88 9.13
N GLY A 163 19.70 9.03 9.97
CA GLY A 163 20.42 8.11 10.85
C GLY A 163 20.88 8.74 12.19
N SER A 164 20.72 10.07 12.34
CA SER A 164 21.06 10.78 13.57
C SER A 164 19.82 11.26 14.33
N LYS A 165 18.95 12.04 13.67
CA LYS A 165 17.72 12.54 14.30
C LYS A 165 16.61 11.48 14.34
N ALA A 166 16.54 10.68 13.30
CA ALA A 166 15.63 9.54 13.20
C ALA A 166 16.33 8.43 12.37
N PHE A 167 15.69 7.28 12.25
CA PHE A 167 16.24 6.19 11.43
C PHE A 167 16.56 6.69 10.00
N GLY A 168 17.64 6.14 9.43
CA GLY A 168 18.10 6.55 8.11
C GLY A 168 17.14 6.13 6.99
N ILE A 169 17.17 6.87 5.89
CA ILE A 169 16.37 6.56 4.68
C ILE A 169 16.85 5.30 3.93
N ASP A 170 17.92 4.69 4.35
CA ASP A 170 18.42 3.37 3.94
C ASP A 170 17.56 2.22 4.46
N ARG A 171 16.79 2.43 5.52
CA ARG A 171 15.78 1.48 6.01
C ARG A 171 14.53 1.48 5.13
N CYS A 172 14.69 0.99 3.91
CA CYS A 172 13.70 1.09 2.83
C CYS A 172 12.31 0.57 3.21
N VAL A 173 12.25 -0.58 3.90
CA VAL A 173 10.99 -1.26 4.26
C VAL A 173 10.13 -0.49 5.26
N THR A 174 10.72 0.45 6.00
CA THR A 174 9.97 1.27 6.95
C THR A 174 9.00 2.22 6.25
N CYS A 175 9.34 2.63 5.03
CA CYS A 175 8.52 3.54 4.23
C CYS A 175 7.89 2.85 3.01
N HIS A 176 8.60 1.90 2.42
CA HIS A 176 8.16 1.20 1.21
C HIS A 176 7.69 -0.21 1.52
N PRO A 177 6.41 -0.54 1.32
CA PRO A 177 5.93 -1.88 1.55
C PRO A 177 6.52 -2.84 0.51
N VAL A 178 7.07 -3.94 0.98
CA VAL A 178 7.48 -5.07 0.14
C VAL A 178 6.35 -6.08 0.04
N LYS A 179 6.19 -6.67 -1.14
CA LYS A 179 5.19 -7.70 -1.41
C LYS A 179 5.86 -8.91 -2.01
N GLU A 180 5.39 -10.08 -1.63
CA GLU A 180 5.72 -11.33 -2.30
C GLU A 180 5.33 -11.26 -3.78
N LYS A 181 6.13 -11.86 -4.63
CA LYS A 181 5.94 -11.81 -6.08
C LYS A 181 5.69 -13.19 -6.66
N THR A 182 4.65 -13.32 -7.45
CA THR A 182 4.39 -14.53 -8.22
C THR A 182 4.56 -14.21 -9.71
N PHE A 183 5.50 -14.89 -10.33
CA PHE A 183 5.70 -14.83 -11.78
C PHE A 183 4.85 -15.91 -12.44
N LYS A 184 3.92 -15.51 -13.28
CA LYS A 184 3.14 -16.45 -14.09
C LYS A 184 3.99 -16.90 -15.27
N VAL A 185 4.52 -18.10 -15.20
CA VAL A 185 5.29 -18.73 -16.29
C VAL A 185 4.36 -19.71 -17.00
N LYS A 186 4.11 -19.47 -18.28
CA LYS A 186 3.14 -20.25 -19.05
C LYS A 186 3.56 -21.73 -19.15
N GLU A 187 4.83 -21.93 -19.34
CA GLU A 187 5.45 -23.21 -19.65
C GLU A 187 5.55 -24.12 -18.42
N THR A 188 5.93 -23.56 -17.27
CA THR A 188 6.27 -24.35 -16.08
C THR A 188 5.35 -24.10 -14.88
N GLY A 189 4.36 -23.23 -15.03
CA GLY A 189 3.51 -22.81 -13.93
C GLY A 189 4.08 -21.63 -13.13
N PRO A 190 3.42 -21.23 -12.04
CA PRO A 190 3.81 -20.04 -11.28
C PRO A 190 5.13 -20.28 -10.54
N THR A 191 6.01 -19.28 -10.59
CA THR A 191 7.23 -19.20 -9.77
C THR A 191 7.02 -18.14 -8.69
N HIS A 192 7.24 -18.51 -7.44
CA HIS A 192 7.11 -17.62 -6.29
C HIS A 192 8.47 -17.05 -5.89
N PHE A 193 8.54 -15.73 -5.76
CA PHE A 193 9.69 -15.02 -5.24
C PHE A 193 9.31 -14.39 -3.90
N SER A 194 10.02 -14.76 -2.85
CA SER A 194 9.82 -14.20 -1.53
C SER A 194 10.79 -13.07 -1.25
N HIS A 195 10.29 -11.84 -1.19
CA HIS A 195 11.09 -10.72 -0.70
C HIS A 195 11.55 -10.95 0.74
N LYS A 196 10.70 -11.56 1.58
CA LYS A 196 11.03 -11.81 2.98
C LYS A 196 12.35 -12.58 3.11
N ILE A 197 12.48 -13.70 2.41
CA ILE A 197 13.70 -14.53 2.46
C ILE A 197 14.91 -13.76 1.93
N HIS A 198 14.75 -13.04 0.82
CA HIS A 198 15.88 -12.37 0.16
C HIS A 198 16.39 -11.16 0.96
N ILE A 199 15.52 -10.38 1.61
CA ILE A 199 15.95 -9.23 2.43
C ILE A 199 16.60 -9.62 3.77
N GLU A 200 16.53 -10.89 4.17
CA GLU A 200 17.26 -11.41 5.33
C GLU A 200 18.75 -11.63 5.01
N ILE A 201 19.09 -11.78 3.72
CA ILE A 201 20.44 -12.16 3.26
C ILE A 201 21.05 -11.16 2.27
N SER A 202 20.30 -10.16 1.82
CA SER A 202 20.74 -9.19 0.81
C SER A 202 20.10 -7.84 1.06
N GLU A 203 20.78 -6.77 0.65
CA GLU A 203 20.22 -5.42 0.70
C GLU A 203 19.35 -5.10 -0.52
N CYS A 204 18.45 -4.14 -0.37
CA CYS A 204 17.56 -3.72 -1.46
C CYS A 204 18.35 -3.24 -2.69
N VAL A 205 19.48 -2.59 -2.45
CA VAL A 205 20.35 -2.02 -3.50
C VAL A 205 21.10 -3.07 -4.32
N ASP A 206 21.22 -4.29 -3.82
CA ASP A 206 21.84 -5.40 -4.56
C ASP A 206 20.99 -5.80 -5.78
N CYS A 207 19.67 -5.61 -5.64
CA CYS A 207 18.70 -5.93 -6.68
C CYS A 207 18.15 -4.68 -7.36
N HIS A 208 17.87 -3.61 -6.60
CA HIS A 208 17.22 -2.41 -7.11
C HIS A 208 18.19 -1.21 -7.19
N PRO A 209 18.21 -0.43 -8.30
CA PRO A 209 17.49 -0.63 -9.55
C PRO A 209 18.24 -1.46 -10.60
N LYS A 210 19.42 -2.04 -10.25
CA LYS A 210 20.34 -2.64 -11.23
C LYS A 210 19.77 -3.85 -11.96
N LEU A 211 19.30 -4.85 -11.20
CA LEU A 211 18.73 -6.07 -11.76
C LEU A 211 17.24 -5.91 -12.04
N TYR A 212 16.54 -5.20 -11.16
CA TYR A 212 15.12 -4.98 -11.23
C TYR A 212 14.77 -3.54 -10.91
N ALA A 213 14.04 -2.88 -11.80
CA ALA A 213 13.41 -1.63 -11.45
C ALA A 213 12.31 -1.88 -10.38
N PRO A 214 12.17 -1.02 -9.37
CA PRO A 214 11.15 -1.18 -8.33
C PRO A 214 9.75 -0.81 -8.86
N ASN A 215 9.37 -1.33 -10.04
CA ASN A 215 8.09 -1.09 -10.68
C ASN A 215 7.64 -2.35 -11.45
N HIS A 216 6.43 -2.32 -11.99
CA HIS A 216 5.87 -3.46 -12.73
C HIS A 216 6.39 -3.62 -14.16
N LYS A 217 7.32 -2.79 -14.62
CA LYS A 217 7.80 -2.76 -16.01
C LYS A 217 9.10 -3.54 -16.25
N ASN A 218 9.43 -4.47 -15.37
CA ASN A 218 10.59 -5.33 -15.59
C ASN A 218 10.34 -6.27 -16.77
N ARG A 219 11.31 -6.31 -17.69
CA ARG A 219 11.27 -7.24 -18.83
C ARG A 219 11.39 -8.68 -18.32
N ARG A 220 10.63 -9.59 -18.93
CA ARG A 220 10.80 -11.02 -18.66
C ARG A 220 12.17 -11.48 -19.15
N VAL A 221 12.85 -12.23 -18.35
CA VAL A 221 14.16 -12.81 -18.65
C VAL A 221 13.99 -14.33 -18.72
N GLY A 222 14.37 -14.91 -19.85
CA GLY A 222 14.33 -16.36 -20.06
C GLY A 222 15.52 -17.08 -19.43
N MET A 223 15.43 -18.40 -19.31
CA MET A 223 16.45 -19.24 -18.67
C MET A 223 17.85 -19.04 -19.30
N ALA A 224 17.96 -19.02 -20.63
CA ALA A 224 19.23 -18.79 -21.32
C ALA A 224 19.94 -17.47 -20.96
N ALA A 225 19.17 -16.42 -20.67
CA ALA A 225 19.73 -15.16 -20.19
C ALA A 225 20.07 -15.20 -18.69
N MET A 226 19.31 -15.94 -17.89
CA MET A 226 19.64 -16.19 -16.49
C MET A 226 20.93 -16.99 -16.37
N GLU A 227 21.18 -17.97 -17.24
CA GLU A 227 22.48 -18.71 -17.31
C GLU A 227 23.67 -17.79 -17.60
N LYS A 228 23.43 -16.69 -18.30
CA LYS A 228 24.43 -15.63 -18.53
C LYS A 228 24.49 -14.58 -17.41
N GLY A 229 23.92 -14.88 -16.24
CA GLY A 229 23.99 -14.02 -15.05
C GLY A 229 22.99 -12.87 -15.03
N GLN A 230 21.93 -12.91 -15.84
CA GLN A 230 20.87 -11.91 -15.77
C GLN A 230 19.78 -12.32 -14.76
N SER A 231 19.06 -11.33 -14.22
CA SER A 231 17.93 -11.57 -13.34
C SER A 231 18.30 -12.48 -12.16
N CYS A 232 17.52 -13.52 -11.87
CA CYS A 232 17.81 -14.46 -10.78
C CYS A 232 19.19 -15.11 -10.90
N GLY A 233 19.67 -15.33 -12.13
CA GLY A 233 20.97 -15.93 -12.42
C GLY A 233 22.18 -15.10 -11.95
N ALA A 234 22.01 -13.82 -11.66
CA ALA A 234 23.08 -12.97 -11.10
C ALA A 234 23.57 -13.47 -9.72
N CYS A 235 22.70 -14.13 -8.97
CA CYS A 235 23.01 -14.69 -7.66
C CYS A 235 22.84 -16.21 -7.63
N HIS A 236 21.83 -16.77 -8.30
CA HIS A 236 21.59 -18.21 -8.37
C HIS A 236 22.52 -18.90 -9.39
N ASN A 237 23.81 -18.94 -9.06
CA ASN A 237 24.90 -19.38 -9.94
C ASN A 237 25.81 -20.43 -9.29
N SER A 238 25.36 -21.11 -8.23
CA SER A 238 26.11 -22.08 -7.40
C SER A 238 27.21 -21.48 -6.53
N ARG A 239 27.47 -20.17 -6.61
CA ARG A 239 28.47 -19.49 -5.77
C ARG A 239 27.84 -18.64 -4.68
N LYS A 240 26.89 -17.80 -5.06
CA LYS A 240 26.17 -16.91 -4.12
C LYS A 240 24.92 -17.57 -3.54
N ALA A 241 24.21 -18.33 -4.35
CA ALA A 241 23.03 -19.08 -3.97
C ALA A 241 22.96 -20.38 -4.79
N PHE A 242 21.97 -21.23 -4.52
CA PHE A 242 21.73 -22.45 -5.28
C PHE A 242 21.62 -22.16 -6.79
N SER A 243 21.98 -23.15 -7.59
CA SER A 243 22.01 -23.00 -9.06
C SER A 243 20.61 -22.85 -9.65
N ILE A 244 20.48 -22.02 -10.69
CA ILE A 244 19.27 -22.00 -11.54
C ILE A 244 19.02 -23.36 -12.24
N LYS A 245 19.97 -24.27 -12.25
CA LYS A 245 19.80 -25.66 -12.75
C LYS A 245 19.02 -26.52 -11.78
N GLU A 246 18.84 -26.10 -10.54
CA GLU A 246 17.97 -26.77 -9.55
C GLU A 246 16.50 -26.36 -9.80
N CYS A 247 15.94 -26.85 -10.89
CA CYS A 247 14.68 -26.40 -11.47
C CYS A 247 13.52 -26.40 -10.47
N THR A 248 13.45 -27.41 -9.60
CA THR A 248 12.37 -27.59 -8.62
C THR A 248 12.35 -26.54 -7.50
N LYS A 249 13.45 -25.85 -7.30
CA LYS A 249 13.50 -24.74 -6.32
C LYS A 249 12.64 -23.55 -6.74
N CYS A 250 12.40 -23.40 -8.03
CA CYS A 250 11.61 -22.28 -8.58
C CYS A 250 10.34 -22.76 -9.29
N HIS A 251 10.40 -23.91 -9.96
CA HIS A 251 9.30 -24.44 -10.74
C HIS A 251 8.61 -25.60 -10.01
N PRO A 252 7.31 -25.48 -9.72
CA PRO A 252 6.58 -26.53 -9.05
C PRO A 252 6.43 -27.74 -9.99
N VAL A 253 6.79 -28.90 -9.51
CA VAL A 253 6.49 -30.18 -10.16
C VAL A 253 5.22 -30.78 -9.59
N ARG A 254 4.40 -31.33 -10.45
CA ARG A 254 3.13 -31.93 -10.08
C ARG A 254 3.08 -33.35 -10.59
N GLN A 255 2.37 -34.21 -9.87
CA GLN A 255 1.91 -35.49 -10.39
C GLN A 255 0.93 -35.22 -11.52
N LEU A 256 1.09 -35.95 -12.64
CA LEU A 256 0.21 -35.85 -13.80
C LEU A 256 -0.70 -37.09 -13.84
N GLN A 257 -1.94 -36.85 -14.13
CA GLN A 257 -2.91 -37.92 -14.38
C GLN A 257 -3.38 -37.82 -15.82
N PHE A 258 -3.27 -38.91 -16.52
CA PHE A 258 -3.78 -39.09 -17.88
C PHE A 258 -5.01 -39.98 -17.81
N GLU A 259 -6.12 -39.42 -18.24
CA GLU A 259 -7.38 -40.17 -18.33
C GLU A 259 -7.37 -41.05 -19.58
N GLU A 260 -7.47 -42.37 -19.37
CA GLU A 260 -7.59 -43.33 -20.42
C GLU A 260 -8.84 -44.22 -20.15
N LYS A 261 -9.80 -44.13 -21.05
CA LYS A 261 -11.12 -44.75 -20.84
C LYS A 261 -11.11 -46.29 -21.00
N SER A 262 -10.20 -46.79 -21.82
CA SER A 262 -10.18 -48.21 -22.18
C SER A 262 -9.29 -49.05 -21.25
N ALA A 263 -8.26 -48.46 -20.65
CA ALA A 263 -7.25 -49.19 -19.89
C ALA A 263 -6.99 -48.60 -18.48
N GLY A 264 -7.87 -47.73 -18.01
CA GLY A 264 -7.71 -47.07 -16.72
C GLY A 264 -6.71 -45.93 -16.72
N ASN A 265 -6.80 -45.09 -15.71
CA ASN A 265 -6.01 -43.86 -15.62
C ASN A 265 -4.52 -44.15 -15.40
N VAL A 266 -3.67 -43.35 -16.05
CA VAL A 266 -2.20 -43.39 -15.88
C VAL A 266 -1.75 -42.22 -15.01
N VAL A 267 -0.99 -42.53 -13.98
CA VAL A 267 -0.42 -41.53 -13.08
C VAL A 267 1.09 -41.45 -13.27
N PHE A 268 1.56 -40.27 -13.69
CA PHE A 268 2.99 -40.01 -13.83
C PHE A 268 3.49 -39.19 -12.62
N SER A 269 4.45 -39.76 -11.90
CA SER A 269 5.10 -39.09 -10.77
C SER A 269 6.40 -38.41 -11.18
N HIS A 270 6.37 -37.10 -11.27
CA HIS A 270 7.59 -36.30 -11.45
C HIS A 270 8.61 -36.57 -10.33
N LEU A 271 8.13 -36.70 -9.09
CA LEU A 271 9.01 -36.91 -7.93
C LEU A 271 9.85 -38.19 -8.10
N PHE A 272 9.21 -39.29 -8.52
CA PHE A 272 9.88 -40.57 -8.75
C PHE A 272 10.93 -40.46 -9.87
N HIS A 273 10.57 -39.89 -11.02
CA HIS A 273 11.44 -39.82 -12.18
C HIS A 273 12.58 -38.81 -11.96
N ASN A 274 12.33 -37.66 -11.27
CA ASN A 274 13.37 -36.70 -10.93
C ASN A 274 14.41 -37.21 -9.93
N GLY A 275 14.08 -38.28 -9.19
CA GLY A 275 15.06 -38.93 -8.32
C GLY A 275 16.13 -39.73 -9.11
N MET A 276 15.84 -40.06 -10.37
CA MET A 276 16.72 -40.85 -11.24
C MET A 276 17.32 -40.03 -12.39
N TYR A 277 16.59 -39.07 -12.92
CA TYR A 277 16.95 -38.31 -14.12
C TYR A 277 16.76 -36.84 -13.94
N GLY A 278 17.63 -36.04 -14.58
CA GLY A 278 17.48 -34.59 -14.64
C GLY A 278 16.31 -34.15 -15.50
N CYS A 279 15.78 -32.97 -15.23
CA CYS A 279 14.63 -32.41 -15.95
C CYS A 279 14.83 -32.33 -17.46
N VAL A 280 16.04 -31.99 -17.89
CA VAL A 280 16.43 -31.81 -19.30
C VAL A 280 16.45 -33.11 -20.10
N GLU A 281 16.54 -34.25 -19.44
CA GLU A 281 16.51 -35.57 -20.10
C GLU A 281 15.16 -35.82 -20.74
N CYS A 282 14.11 -35.31 -20.15
CA CYS A 282 12.73 -35.47 -20.63
C CYS A 282 12.23 -34.22 -21.35
N HIS A 283 12.46 -33.02 -20.71
CA HIS A 283 11.97 -31.77 -21.25
C HIS A 283 12.88 -31.24 -22.34
N THR A 284 12.23 -30.79 -23.41
CA THR A 284 12.77 -30.42 -24.72
C THR A 284 13.07 -31.57 -25.65
N ARG A 285 13.39 -32.74 -25.14
CA ARG A 285 13.64 -33.94 -25.99
C ARG A 285 12.32 -34.68 -26.32
N PHE A 286 11.61 -35.15 -25.30
CA PHE A 286 10.39 -35.89 -25.43
C PHE A 286 9.13 -35.06 -25.15
N TYR A 287 9.24 -34.11 -24.21
CA TYR A 287 8.09 -33.34 -23.76
C TYR A 287 8.43 -31.84 -23.77
N LYS A 288 7.50 -31.07 -24.30
CA LYS A 288 7.53 -29.61 -24.11
C LYS A 288 7.12 -29.30 -22.67
N THR A 289 7.66 -28.22 -22.11
CA THR A 289 7.30 -27.74 -20.78
C THR A 289 5.91 -27.08 -20.73
N THR A 290 5.24 -26.99 -21.88
CA THR A 290 3.89 -26.43 -21.99
C THR A 290 2.82 -27.48 -21.72
N ARG A 291 1.64 -27.06 -21.25
CA ARG A 291 0.48 -27.95 -21.01
C ARG A 291 -0.08 -28.65 -22.24
N SER A 292 0.36 -28.30 -23.41
CA SER A 292 -0.06 -28.95 -24.67
C SER A 292 0.84 -30.15 -24.96
N THR A 293 0.60 -31.23 -24.26
CA THR A 293 1.12 -32.56 -24.69
C THR A 293 0.24 -33.08 -25.78
N VAL A 294 0.83 -33.37 -26.94
CA VAL A 294 0.20 -34.18 -27.96
C VAL A 294 -0.03 -35.57 -27.37
N ARG A 295 -1.25 -36.10 -27.41
CA ARG A 295 -1.53 -37.47 -26.98
C ARG A 295 -0.76 -38.40 -27.91
N VAL A 296 0.00 -39.31 -27.35
CA VAL A 296 0.78 -40.30 -28.05
C VAL A 296 0.10 -41.66 -27.81
N SER A 297 -0.22 -42.42 -28.86
CA SER A 297 -0.82 -43.72 -28.78
C SER A 297 0.18 -44.75 -28.25
N MET A 298 -0.31 -45.87 -27.76
CA MET A 298 0.55 -47.00 -27.34
C MET A 298 1.44 -47.48 -28.50
N GLN A 299 0.91 -47.59 -29.71
CA GLN A 299 1.68 -47.95 -30.89
C GLN A 299 2.82 -46.97 -31.17
N GLU A 300 2.62 -45.68 -31.00
CA GLU A 300 3.68 -44.66 -31.11
C GLU A 300 4.71 -44.77 -29.97
N MET A 301 4.27 -45.07 -28.74
CA MET A 301 5.18 -45.31 -27.62
C MET A 301 6.07 -46.53 -27.87
N GLU A 302 5.54 -47.58 -28.48
CA GLU A 302 6.33 -48.78 -28.89
C GLU A 302 7.43 -48.45 -29.90
N THR A 303 7.31 -47.36 -30.65
CA THR A 303 8.34 -46.86 -31.57
C THR A 303 9.31 -45.84 -30.89
N GLY A 304 9.26 -45.71 -29.56
CA GLY A 304 10.20 -44.87 -28.80
C GLY A 304 9.74 -43.43 -28.60
N LYS A 305 8.46 -43.11 -28.88
CA LYS A 305 7.93 -41.77 -28.59
C LYS A 305 7.46 -41.66 -27.13
N SER A 306 7.47 -40.48 -26.57
CA SER A 306 6.95 -40.20 -25.22
C SER A 306 7.57 -41.15 -24.17
N CYS A 307 6.76 -41.81 -23.35
CA CYS A 307 7.25 -42.74 -22.31
C CYS A 307 8.10 -43.88 -22.90
N GLY A 308 7.78 -44.32 -24.11
CA GLY A 308 8.52 -45.39 -24.81
C GLY A 308 9.98 -45.00 -25.16
N GLY A 309 10.36 -43.72 -25.08
CA GLY A 309 11.75 -43.30 -25.27
C GLY A 309 12.71 -43.78 -24.19
N CYS A 310 12.17 -44.17 -23.02
CA CYS A 310 12.95 -44.77 -21.93
C CYS A 310 12.37 -46.12 -21.50
N HIS A 311 11.04 -46.30 -21.61
CA HIS A 311 10.38 -47.58 -21.33
C HIS A 311 10.46 -48.49 -22.55
N ASP A 312 11.69 -48.85 -22.91
CA ASP A 312 12.08 -49.62 -24.10
C ASP A 312 12.52 -51.07 -23.80
N GLY A 313 12.44 -51.48 -22.55
CA GLY A 313 12.92 -52.76 -22.07
C GLY A 313 14.42 -52.82 -21.77
N LYS A 314 15.17 -51.73 -22.00
CA LYS A 314 16.60 -51.61 -21.69
C LYS A 314 16.86 -50.55 -20.62
N THR A 315 16.35 -49.34 -20.83
CA THR A 315 16.51 -48.21 -19.90
C THR A 315 15.55 -48.36 -18.72
N ALA A 316 14.32 -48.76 -19.00
CA ALA A 316 13.28 -49.10 -18.03
C ALA A 316 12.44 -50.26 -18.56
N PHE A 317 11.47 -50.74 -17.78
CA PHE A 317 10.57 -51.80 -18.25
C PHE A 317 9.84 -51.39 -19.55
N SER A 318 9.57 -52.35 -20.41
CA SER A 318 8.98 -52.10 -21.72
C SER A 318 7.51 -51.67 -21.63
N VAL A 319 7.11 -50.70 -22.48
CA VAL A 319 5.70 -50.34 -22.67
C VAL A 319 4.84 -51.48 -23.25
N LYS A 320 5.48 -52.53 -23.82
CA LYS A 320 4.80 -53.74 -24.35
C LYS A 320 4.47 -54.74 -23.27
N GLU A 321 5.13 -54.61 -22.12
CA GLU A 321 5.01 -55.49 -20.97
C GLU A 321 4.51 -54.70 -19.78
N LYS A 322 4.06 -55.35 -18.74
CA LYS A 322 3.70 -54.71 -17.46
C LYS A 322 2.71 -53.54 -17.59
N CYS A 323 1.62 -53.74 -18.31
CA CYS A 323 0.57 -52.75 -18.53
C CYS A 323 0.05 -52.15 -17.23
N GLU A 324 -0.04 -52.94 -16.17
CA GLU A 324 -0.50 -52.60 -14.84
C GLU A 324 0.46 -51.59 -14.11
N ALA A 325 1.72 -51.50 -14.54
CA ALA A 325 2.65 -50.55 -13.96
C ALA A 325 2.27 -49.07 -14.27
N CYS A 326 1.58 -48.86 -15.38
CA CYS A 326 1.10 -47.56 -15.81
C CYS A 326 -0.43 -47.46 -15.69
N HIS A 327 -1.14 -48.43 -16.20
CA HIS A 327 -2.60 -48.43 -16.23
C HIS A 327 -3.18 -49.02 -14.95
N LYS A 328 -3.94 -48.22 -14.23
CA LYS A 328 -4.70 -48.69 -13.06
C LYS A 328 -6.05 -49.16 -13.53
N MET A 329 -6.10 -50.42 -13.90
CA MET A 329 -7.38 -51.10 -14.17
C MET A 329 -8.19 -51.14 -12.88
N GLN A 330 -9.45 -50.77 -12.97
CA GLN A 330 -10.42 -50.86 -11.86
C GLN A 330 -10.84 -52.29 -11.64
#